data_ec3254290311f4d07d8d57713e54e661
#
_entry.id   ec3254290311f4d07d8d57713e54e661
#
_cell.length_a   1.000
_cell.length_b   1.000
_cell.length_c   1.000
_cell.angle_alpha   90.00
_cell.angle_beta   90.00
_cell.angle_gamma   90.00
#
_symmetry.space_group_name_H-M   'P 1'
#
loop_
_entity.id
_entity.type
_entity.pdbx_description
1 polymer ?
#
loop_
_entity_poly.entity_id
_entity_poly.type
_entity_poly.pdbx_seq_one_letter_code
_entity_poly.pdbx_strand_id
1 'polypeptide(L)'
;MTAYSTADSAVQQIRARVAELGRLMFERNLTDAAGGNISARVGDVVCMSPRFSGSRRQWHLAPEDILVVDLDGNILEGSGGTSRESNVHFRLHREFREHGTGVIHAHARNVLVFAAMGLSMPPVLEANLKFGVVQCIDYAPAHSAELAALVADALRGQEARIAKQAAGVIAPWHGIFLMGKDIEAAFDAVERFDTNAYCILMAQQALGGRDLLAEQRAALDAAIARWGGH
;
A
#
# COMPACT_ATOMS: atom_id res chain seq x y z
N MET A 1 -15.39 -21.86 15.54
CA MET A 1 -14.70 -21.72 14.24
C MET A 1 -15.75 -22.02 13.17
N THR A 2 -16.30 -21.00 12.52
CA THR A 2 -17.17 -21.17 11.33
C THR A 2 -16.28 -21.71 10.22
N ALA A 3 -16.63 -22.88 9.67
CA ALA A 3 -15.90 -23.48 8.57
C ALA A 3 -15.89 -22.51 7.38
N TYR A 4 -14.70 -22.11 6.94
CA TYR A 4 -14.51 -21.36 5.71
C TYR A 4 -15.07 -22.17 4.54
N SER A 5 -15.93 -21.55 3.73
CA SER A 5 -16.39 -22.13 2.47
C SER A 5 -15.78 -21.34 1.31
N THR A 6 -15.04 -22.00 0.43
CA THR A 6 -14.50 -21.41 -0.80
C THR A 6 -15.59 -20.89 -1.74
N ALA A 7 -16.83 -21.37 -1.56
CA ALA A 7 -18.02 -20.89 -2.27
C ALA A 7 -18.64 -19.61 -1.66
N ASP A 8 -18.01 -19.02 -0.61
CA ASP A 8 -18.48 -17.76 -0.05
C ASP A 8 -18.40 -16.66 -1.12
N SER A 9 -19.54 -16.05 -1.44
CA SER A 9 -19.64 -15.01 -2.47
C SER A 9 -18.76 -13.81 -2.18
N ALA A 10 -18.52 -13.48 -0.92
CA ALA A 10 -17.64 -12.38 -0.51
C ALA A 10 -16.18 -12.67 -0.84
N VAL A 11 -15.72 -13.91 -0.64
CA VAL A 11 -14.35 -14.31 -1.01
C VAL A 11 -14.15 -14.25 -2.52
N GLN A 12 -15.12 -14.75 -3.31
CA GLN A 12 -15.04 -14.72 -4.77
C GLN A 12 -15.06 -13.28 -5.31
N GLN A 13 -15.86 -12.39 -4.74
CA GLN A 13 -15.87 -10.96 -5.08
C GLN A 13 -14.52 -10.32 -4.79
N ILE A 14 -13.91 -10.59 -3.63
CA ILE A 14 -12.61 -10.03 -3.27
C ILE A 14 -11.50 -10.61 -4.14
N ARG A 15 -11.52 -11.91 -4.50
CA ARG A 15 -10.57 -12.48 -5.46
C ARG A 15 -10.60 -11.74 -6.79
N ALA A 16 -11.80 -11.54 -7.35
CA ALA A 16 -11.98 -10.80 -8.60
C ALA A 16 -11.45 -9.36 -8.48
N ARG A 17 -11.72 -8.72 -7.35
CA ARG A 17 -11.28 -7.33 -7.14
C ARG A 17 -9.77 -7.21 -6.96
N VAL A 18 -9.13 -8.12 -6.21
CA VAL A 18 -7.67 -8.18 -6.07
C VAL A 18 -6.98 -8.38 -7.42
N ALA A 19 -7.52 -9.27 -8.28
CA ALA A 19 -6.99 -9.49 -9.62
C ALA A 19 -7.10 -8.23 -10.49
N GLU A 20 -8.27 -7.58 -10.49
CA GLU A 20 -8.51 -6.33 -11.24
C GLU A 20 -7.63 -5.19 -10.78
N LEU A 21 -7.53 -4.95 -9.47
CA LEU A 21 -6.70 -3.87 -8.92
C LEU A 21 -5.22 -4.12 -9.16
N GLY A 22 -4.76 -5.37 -9.09
CA GLY A 22 -3.39 -5.73 -9.46
C GLY A 22 -3.06 -5.36 -10.90
N ARG A 23 -3.97 -5.66 -11.85
CA ARG A 23 -3.85 -5.27 -13.26
C ARG A 23 -3.81 -3.73 -13.41
N LEU A 24 -4.73 -3.01 -12.75
CA LEU A 24 -4.77 -1.55 -12.78
C LEU A 24 -3.50 -0.91 -12.18
N MET A 25 -2.95 -1.47 -11.11
CA MET A 25 -1.66 -1.02 -10.56
C MET A 25 -0.54 -1.11 -11.59
N PHE A 26 -0.47 -2.21 -12.34
CA PHE A 26 0.55 -2.39 -13.38
C PHE A 26 0.35 -1.43 -14.56
N GLU A 27 -0.86 -1.30 -15.06
CA GLU A 27 -1.21 -0.40 -16.17
C GLU A 27 -0.95 1.07 -15.86
N ARG A 28 -1.13 1.47 -14.59
CA ARG A 28 -0.93 2.85 -14.12
C ARG A 28 0.47 3.12 -13.56
N ASN A 29 1.41 2.18 -13.71
CA ASN A 29 2.77 2.30 -13.19
C ASN A 29 2.85 2.49 -11.66
N LEU A 30 1.88 1.94 -10.93
CA LEU A 30 1.88 1.87 -9.47
C LEU A 30 2.58 0.62 -8.95
N THR A 31 2.93 -0.30 -9.84
CA THR A 31 3.79 -1.45 -9.60
C THR A 31 4.53 -1.81 -10.89
N ASP A 32 5.44 -2.77 -10.83
CA ASP A 32 6.26 -3.19 -11.96
C ASP A 32 6.39 -4.72 -12.08
N ALA A 33 7.25 -5.18 -12.97
CA ALA A 33 7.51 -6.61 -13.14
C ALA A 33 8.32 -7.22 -11.98
N ALA A 34 9.09 -6.42 -11.25
CA ALA A 34 10.01 -6.89 -10.22
C ALA A 34 9.33 -7.12 -8.88
N GLY A 35 8.29 -6.34 -8.56
CA GLY A 35 7.72 -6.35 -7.22
C GLY A 35 6.23 -6.01 -7.14
N GLY A 36 5.84 -5.73 -5.92
CA GLY A 36 4.47 -5.46 -5.56
C GLY A 36 3.67 -6.73 -5.23
N ASN A 37 2.74 -6.55 -4.34
CA ASN A 37 1.72 -7.55 -4.00
C ASN A 37 0.53 -6.87 -3.33
N ILE A 38 -0.62 -7.51 -3.44
CA ILE A 38 -1.90 -6.98 -3.00
C ILE A 38 -2.67 -8.08 -2.27
N SER A 39 -3.29 -7.73 -1.16
CA SER A 39 -4.14 -8.66 -0.42
C SER A 39 -5.31 -7.96 0.26
N ALA A 40 -6.40 -8.71 0.42
CA ALA A 40 -7.56 -8.25 1.16
C ALA A 40 -8.11 -9.35 2.06
N ARG A 41 -8.48 -9.01 3.28
CA ARG A 41 -9.00 -9.94 4.27
C ARG A 41 -10.53 -9.97 4.25
N VAL A 42 -11.06 -11.18 4.32
CA VAL A 42 -12.50 -11.46 4.48
C VAL A 42 -12.66 -12.41 5.68
N GLY A 43 -13.21 -11.90 6.78
CA GLY A 43 -13.27 -12.69 8.03
C GLY A 43 -11.88 -13.11 8.50
N ASP A 44 -11.65 -14.42 8.54
CA ASP A 44 -10.40 -15.04 8.98
C ASP A 44 -9.47 -15.48 7.84
N VAL A 45 -9.83 -15.20 6.59
CA VAL A 45 -9.00 -15.53 5.42
C VAL A 45 -8.55 -14.30 4.68
N VAL A 46 -7.46 -14.43 3.92
CA VAL A 46 -6.85 -13.38 3.12
C VAL A 46 -6.79 -13.84 1.67
N CYS A 47 -7.38 -13.04 0.78
CA CYS A 47 -7.20 -13.17 -0.66
C CYS A 47 -5.93 -12.42 -1.07
N MET A 48 -4.94 -13.09 -1.68
CA MET A 48 -3.63 -12.52 -1.96
C MET A 48 -3.15 -12.85 -3.37
N SER A 49 -2.52 -11.87 -4.03
CA SER A 49 -1.84 -12.11 -5.31
C SER A 49 -0.72 -13.15 -5.15
N PRO A 50 -0.62 -14.14 -6.07
CA PRO A 50 0.41 -15.17 -5.99
C PRO A 50 1.81 -14.61 -6.28
N ARG A 51 2.82 -15.38 -5.90
CA ARG A 51 4.22 -15.11 -6.26
C ARG A 51 4.38 -15.04 -7.77
N PHE A 52 5.25 -14.15 -8.24
CA PHE A 52 5.54 -13.93 -9.66
C PHE A 52 4.40 -13.30 -10.48
N SER A 53 3.42 -12.64 -9.85
CA SER A 53 2.35 -11.93 -10.54
C SER A 53 2.88 -10.90 -11.55
N GLY A 54 3.90 -10.13 -11.19
CA GLY A 54 4.55 -9.17 -12.09
C GLY A 54 5.43 -9.86 -13.13
N SER A 55 6.48 -10.56 -12.71
CA SER A 55 7.57 -11.03 -13.57
C SER A 55 7.15 -12.10 -14.60
N ARG A 56 6.16 -12.93 -14.28
CA ARG A 56 5.73 -14.01 -15.17
C ARG A 56 4.38 -13.75 -15.83
N ARG A 57 3.52 -12.94 -15.23
CA ARG A 57 2.15 -12.73 -15.68
C ARG A 57 1.83 -11.28 -16.04
N GLN A 58 2.76 -10.34 -15.77
CA GLN A 58 2.51 -8.91 -16.00
C GLN A 58 1.18 -8.46 -15.41
N TRP A 59 0.85 -9.03 -14.24
CA TRP A 59 -0.39 -8.80 -13.50
C TRP A 59 -1.69 -9.21 -14.22
N HIS A 60 -1.61 -9.98 -15.29
CA HIS A 60 -2.78 -10.60 -15.91
C HIS A 60 -3.17 -11.83 -15.09
N LEU A 61 -4.01 -11.62 -14.09
CA LEU A 61 -4.49 -12.63 -13.16
C LEU A 61 -5.99 -12.80 -13.32
N ALA A 62 -6.43 -14.06 -13.37
CA ALA A 62 -7.84 -14.39 -13.21
C ALA A 62 -8.18 -14.48 -11.70
N PRO A 63 -9.45 -14.36 -11.30
CA PRO A 63 -9.86 -14.51 -9.90
C PRO A 63 -9.37 -15.82 -9.28
N GLU A 64 -9.32 -16.90 -10.05
CA GLU A 64 -8.88 -18.25 -9.64
C GLU A 64 -7.38 -18.31 -9.33
N ASP A 65 -6.60 -17.39 -9.87
CA ASP A 65 -5.17 -17.27 -9.60
C ASP A 65 -4.88 -16.65 -8.21
N ILE A 66 -5.84 -15.90 -7.68
CA ILE A 66 -5.70 -15.25 -6.37
C ILE A 66 -5.79 -16.33 -5.28
N LEU A 67 -4.73 -16.41 -4.48
CA LEU A 67 -4.67 -17.37 -3.37
C LEU A 67 -5.66 -16.99 -2.28
N VAL A 68 -6.26 -17.99 -1.64
CA VAL A 68 -6.93 -17.84 -0.36
C VAL A 68 -6.06 -18.49 0.70
N VAL A 69 -5.67 -17.71 1.69
CA VAL A 69 -4.75 -18.16 2.74
C VAL A 69 -5.35 -17.84 4.12
N ASP A 70 -4.95 -18.57 5.15
CA ASP A 70 -5.25 -18.17 6.53
C ASP A 70 -4.29 -17.06 7.01
N LEU A 71 -4.51 -16.54 8.22
CA LEU A 71 -3.68 -15.51 8.80
C LEU A 71 -2.26 -15.99 9.18
N ASP A 72 -2.02 -17.29 9.19
CA ASP A 72 -0.71 -17.89 9.43
C ASP A 72 0.05 -18.16 8.12
N GLY A 73 -0.59 -17.91 6.97
CA GLY A 73 0.00 -18.03 5.65
C GLY A 73 -0.15 -19.40 5.01
N ASN A 74 -0.95 -20.31 5.60
CA ASN A 74 -1.27 -21.58 4.98
C ASN A 74 -2.23 -21.37 3.80
N ILE A 75 -1.88 -21.93 2.64
CA ILE A 75 -2.72 -21.84 1.45
C ILE A 75 -3.91 -22.79 1.61
N LEU A 76 -5.12 -22.23 1.60
CA LEU A 76 -6.38 -22.95 1.68
C LEU A 76 -6.93 -23.23 0.28
N GLU A 77 -6.71 -22.32 -0.68
CA GLU A 77 -7.14 -22.47 -2.07
C GLU A 77 -6.20 -21.71 -3.01
N GLY A 78 -6.08 -22.18 -4.25
CA GLY A 78 -5.24 -21.62 -5.30
C GLY A 78 -3.98 -22.43 -5.54
N SER A 79 -3.23 -22.08 -6.59
CA SER A 79 -1.99 -22.77 -6.98
C SER A 79 -0.80 -21.81 -6.95
N GLY A 80 0.35 -22.33 -6.56
CA GLY A 80 1.58 -21.55 -6.44
C GLY A 80 1.94 -21.22 -4.98
N GLY A 81 2.81 -20.26 -4.78
CA GLY A 81 3.24 -19.82 -3.45
C GLY A 81 2.85 -18.37 -3.16
N THR A 82 2.83 -18.03 -1.89
CA THR A 82 2.68 -16.66 -1.44
C THR A 82 3.89 -15.81 -1.87
N SER A 83 3.69 -14.50 -1.99
CA SER A 83 4.79 -13.56 -2.22
C SER A 83 5.84 -13.67 -1.11
N ARG A 84 7.09 -13.37 -1.42
CA ARG A 84 8.14 -13.28 -0.41
C ARG A 84 7.91 -12.18 0.62
N GLU A 85 7.13 -11.13 0.26
CA GLU A 85 6.73 -10.05 1.18
C GLU A 85 5.42 -10.34 1.94
N SER A 86 4.87 -11.54 1.82
CA SER A 86 3.62 -11.93 2.50
C SER A 86 3.68 -11.78 4.03
N ASN A 87 4.88 -11.89 4.62
CA ASN A 87 5.07 -11.69 6.06
C ASN A 87 4.60 -10.30 6.52
N VAL A 88 4.86 -9.25 5.72
CA VAL A 88 4.35 -7.90 6.00
C VAL A 88 2.82 -7.91 5.98
N HIS A 89 2.22 -8.48 4.92
CA HIS A 89 0.76 -8.54 4.78
C HIS A 89 0.09 -9.27 5.94
N PHE A 90 0.55 -10.47 6.28
CA PHE A 90 -0.01 -11.25 7.39
C PHE A 90 0.13 -10.52 8.73
N ARG A 91 1.27 -9.88 8.96
CA ARG A 91 1.49 -9.11 10.17
C ARG A 91 0.51 -7.95 10.26
N LEU A 92 0.33 -7.17 9.20
CA LEU A 92 -0.62 -6.06 9.17
C LEU A 92 -2.07 -6.55 9.35
N HIS A 93 -2.47 -7.62 8.67
CA HIS A 93 -3.80 -8.20 8.83
C HIS A 93 -4.09 -8.71 10.24
N ARG A 94 -3.07 -9.16 10.98
CA ARG A 94 -3.22 -9.57 12.38
C ARG A 94 -3.24 -8.38 13.33
N GLU A 95 -2.23 -7.50 13.26
CA GLU A 95 -2.04 -6.42 14.24
C GLU A 95 -3.07 -5.29 14.08
N PHE A 96 -3.50 -5.01 12.87
CA PHE A 96 -4.48 -3.94 12.57
C PHE A 96 -5.84 -4.48 12.18
N ARG A 97 -6.19 -5.67 12.68
CA ARG A 97 -7.40 -6.42 12.32
C ARG A 97 -8.68 -5.57 12.42
N GLU A 98 -8.78 -4.74 13.45
CA GLU A 98 -9.97 -3.94 13.75
C GLU A 98 -10.01 -2.61 12.95
N HIS A 99 -8.96 -2.29 12.21
CA HIS A 99 -8.80 -0.98 11.58
C HIS A 99 -8.82 -1.03 10.06
N GLY A 100 -8.42 -2.16 9.45
CA GLY A 100 -8.36 -2.27 8.01
C GLY A 100 -8.37 -3.70 7.50
N THR A 101 -8.64 -3.85 6.19
CA THR A 101 -8.70 -5.15 5.52
C THR A 101 -7.92 -5.21 4.22
N GLY A 102 -7.46 -4.09 3.66
CA GLY A 102 -6.67 -4.04 2.43
C GLY A 102 -5.22 -3.74 2.68
N VAL A 103 -4.29 -4.52 2.14
CA VAL A 103 -2.84 -4.28 2.22
C VAL A 103 -2.24 -4.31 0.82
N ILE A 104 -1.43 -3.29 0.52
CA ILE A 104 -0.70 -3.20 -0.74
C ILE A 104 0.78 -2.93 -0.44
N HIS A 105 1.64 -3.68 -1.09
CA HIS A 105 3.03 -3.32 -1.35
C HIS A 105 3.15 -2.91 -2.81
N ALA A 106 3.73 -1.75 -3.08
CA ALA A 106 3.79 -1.17 -4.40
C ALA A 106 5.17 -0.61 -4.74
N HIS A 107 5.51 -0.69 -6.03
CA HIS A 107 6.66 -0.04 -6.64
C HIS A 107 6.18 1.16 -7.48
N ALA A 108 5.37 2.04 -6.88
CA ALA A 108 4.82 3.21 -7.54
C ALA A 108 5.94 4.14 -8.01
N ARG A 109 5.95 4.47 -9.30
CA ARG A 109 7.12 5.03 -10.00
C ARG A 109 7.70 6.28 -9.35
N ASN A 110 6.86 7.21 -8.93
CA ASN A 110 7.31 8.47 -8.35
C ASN A 110 7.67 8.29 -6.85
N VAL A 111 6.95 7.42 -6.13
CA VAL A 111 7.27 7.05 -4.75
C VAL A 111 8.62 6.33 -4.67
N LEU A 112 8.98 5.51 -5.68
CA LEU A 112 10.30 4.86 -5.74
C LEU A 112 11.46 5.85 -5.71
N VAL A 113 11.27 7.09 -6.20
CA VAL A 113 12.31 8.12 -6.11
C VAL A 113 12.56 8.49 -4.65
N PHE A 114 11.50 8.64 -3.84
CA PHE A 114 11.63 8.86 -2.40
C PHE A 114 12.26 7.66 -1.69
N ALA A 115 11.86 6.46 -2.05
CA ALA A 115 12.48 5.24 -1.52
C ALA A 115 13.98 5.15 -1.86
N ALA A 116 14.36 5.48 -3.10
CA ALA A 116 15.77 5.50 -3.53
C ALA A 116 16.62 6.53 -2.78
N MET A 117 16.02 7.65 -2.38
CA MET A 117 16.67 8.69 -1.60
C MET A 117 16.63 8.43 -0.08
N GLY A 118 15.86 7.44 0.39
CA GLY A 118 15.64 7.21 1.82
C GLY A 118 14.90 8.36 2.52
N LEU A 119 13.98 9.02 1.82
CA LEU A 119 13.31 10.22 2.31
C LEU A 119 11.83 9.97 2.61
N SER A 120 11.36 10.56 3.71
CA SER A 120 9.93 10.68 4.01
C SER A 120 9.27 11.67 3.05
N MET A 121 8.00 11.43 2.72
CA MET A 121 7.24 12.22 1.76
C MET A 121 6.14 13.03 2.47
N PRO A 122 6.27 14.38 2.53
CA PRO A 122 5.22 15.25 3.07
C PRO A 122 4.03 15.33 2.11
N PRO A 123 2.81 15.56 2.61
CA PRO A 123 1.68 15.87 1.75
C PRO A 123 1.81 17.32 1.24
N VAL A 124 1.73 17.51 -0.09
CA VAL A 124 1.76 18.83 -0.74
C VAL A 124 0.46 19.16 -1.46
N LEU A 125 -0.42 18.20 -1.60
CA LEU A 125 -1.76 18.37 -2.16
C LEU A 125 -2.80 18.30 -1.03
N GLU A 126 -3.86 19.12 -1.10
CA GLU A 126 -4.97 19.11 -0.14
C GLU A 126 -5.54 17.69 0.04
N ALA A 127 -5.76 16.96 -1.07
CA ALA A 127 -6.29 15.60 -1.05
C ALA A 127 -5.39 14.58 -0.30
N ASN A 128 -4.12 14.92 -0.06
CA ASN A 128 -3.15 14.07 0.64
C ASN A 128 -2.99 14.41 2.13
N LEU A 129 -3.53 15.54 2.60
CA LEU A 129 -3.38 15.98 4.00
C LEU A 129 -3.89 14.94 5.00
N LYS A 130 -4.97 14.25 4.65
CA LYS A 130 -5.57 13.20 5.49
C LYS A 130 -4.63 12.01 5.79
N PHE A 131 -3.63 11.77 4.94
CA PHE A 131 -2.64 10.71 5.14
C PHE A 131 -1.45 11.15 6.01
N GLY A 132 -1.22 12.48 6.12
CA GLY A 132 -0.04 13.02 6.81
C GLY A 132 1.25 12.74 6.05
N VAL A 133 2.37 12.79 6.76
CA VAL A 133 3.69 12.45 6.21
C VAL A 133 3.78 10.94 6.05
N VAL A 134 4.14 10.48 4.85
CA VAL A 134 4.48 9.08 4.60
C VAL A 134 5.94 8.90 5.03
N GLN A 135 6.14 8.29 6.19
CA GLN A 135 7.47 8.12 6.79
C GLN A 135 8.32 7.13 5.98
N CYS A 136 9.61 7.44 5.83
CA CYS A 136 10.60 6.45 5.42
C CYS A 136 11.12 5.74 6.67
N ILE A 137 11.00 4.41 6.71
CA ILE A 137 11.49 3.59 7.84
C ILE A 137 12.98 3.30 7.70
N ASP A 138 13.60 2.75 8.74
CA ASP A 138 14.96 2.25 8.66
C ASP A 138 15.04 1.07 7.68
N TYR A 139 16.24 0.84 7.14
CA TYR A 139 16.48 -0.28 6.26
C TYR A 139 16.39 -1.62 6.99
N ALA A 140 15.64 -2.53 6.40
CA ALA A 140 15.70 -3.95 6.69
C ALA A 140 15.73 -4.75 5.37
N PRO A 141 16.38 -5.93 5.34
CA PRO A 141 16.42 -6.75 4.15
C PRO A 141 15.01 -7.11 3.66
N ALA A 142 14.81 -7.09 2.35
CA ALA A 142 13.57 -7.57 1.74
C ALA A 142 13.26 -8.99 2.21
N HIS A 143 11.98 -9.29 2.40
CA HIS A 143 11.48 -10.60 2.83
C HIS A 143 11.74 -10.98 4.29
N SER A 144 12.41 -10.11 5.07
CA SER A 144 12.77 -10.40 6.46
C SER A 144 11.59 -10.17 7.44
N ALA A 145 11.68 -10.78 8.60
CA ALA A 145 10.79 -10.52 9.71
C ALA A 145 10.97 -9.09 10.28
N GLU A 146 12.21 -8.59 10.18
CA GLU A 146 12.59 -7.23 10.58
C GLU A 146 11.86 -6.18 9.74
N LEU A 147 11.78 -6.36 8.40
CA LEU A 147 11.01 -5.48 7.55
C LEU A 147 9.54 -5.47 7.95
N ALA A 148 8.96 -6.64 8.19
CA ALA A 148 7.57 -6.74 8.64
C ALA A 148 7.35 -6.06 10.00
N ALA A 149 8.34 -6.12 10.89
CA ALA A 149 8.30 -5.42 12.17
C ALA A 149 8.33 -3.90 11.99
N LEU A 150 9.32 -3.39 11.25
CA LEU A 150 9.48 -1.94 11.03
C LEU A 150 8.25 -1.33 10.34
N VAL A 151 7.66 -2.02 9.35
CA VAL A 151 6.44 -1.55 8.69
C VAL A 151 5.27 -1.47 9.67
N ALA A 152 5.05 -2.52 10.48
CA ALA A 152 3.98 -2.53 11.48
C ALA A 152 4.21 -1.47 12.55
N ASP A 153 5.45 -1.33 13.06
CA ASP A 153 5.80 -0.35 14.09
C ASP A 153 5.55 1.09 13.62
N ALA A 154 5.88 1.40 12.36
CA ALA A 154 5.66 2.72 11.78
C ALA A 154 4.18 3.03 11.50
N LEU A 155 3.33 2.01 11.40
CA LEU A 155 1.88 2.18 11.26
C LEU A 155 1.15 2.27 12.61
N ARG A 156 1.80 1.89 13.73
CA ARG A 156 1.22 2.09 15.06
C ARG A 156 1.04 3.58 15.37
N GLY A 157 -0.10 3.93 15.94
CA GLY A 157 -0.54 5.30 16.15
C GLY A 157 -1.22 5.93 14.92
N GLN A 158 -1.34 5.19 13.80
CA GLN A 158 -2.04 5.63 12.59
C GLN A 158 -3.37 4.87 12.36
N GLU A 159 -3.85 4.12 13.35
CA GLU A 159 -5.04 3.27 13.26
C GLU A 159 -6.29 4.06 12.84
N ALA A 160 -6.45 5.29 13.35
CA ALA A 160 -7.54 6.16 12.95
C ALA A 160 -7.49 6.56 11.46
N ARG A 161 -6.28 6.72 10.89
CA ARG A 161 -6.11 6.97 9.46
C ARG A 161 -6.43 5.73 8.63
N ILE A 162 -5.97 4.54 9.07
CA ILE A 162 -6.29 3.26 8.42
C ILE A 162 -7.81 3.08 8.39
N ALA A 163 -8.49 3.23 9.53
CA ALA A 163 -9.94 3.05 9.63
C ALA A 163 -10.74 4.08 8.80
N LYS A 164 -10.23 5.30 8.64
CA LYS A 164 -10.87 6.34 7.84
C LYS A 164 -10.61 6.17 6.33
N GLN A 165 -9.37 5.84 5.96
CA GLN A 165 -8.91 5.69 4.58
C GLN A 165 -7.75 4.69 4.46
N ALA A 166 -6.52 5.14 4.74
CA ALA A 166 -5.31 4.34 4.68
C ALA A 166 -4.15 5.06 5.39
N ALA A 167 -3.13 4.28 5.75
CA ALA A 167 -1.81 4.77 6.13
C ALA A 167 -0.72 3.95 5.43
N GLY A 168 0.41 4.58 5.15
CA GLY A 168 1.52 3.94 4.44
C GLY A 168 2.88 4.38 4.94
N VAL A 169 3.90 3.59 4.62
CA VAL A 169 5.31 3.84 4.94
C VAL A 169 6.19 3.49 3.75
N ILE A 170 7.24 4.27 3.54
CA ILE A 170 8.27 4.02 2.52
C ILE A 170 9.35 3.13 3.14
N ALA A 171 9.66 2.03 2.48
CA ALA A 171 10.84 1.22 2.78
C ALA A 171 11.98 1.67 1.86
N PRO A 172 13.14 2.12 2.41
CA PRO A 172 14.23 2.66 1.61
C PRO A 172 14.77 1.59 0.65
N TRP A 173 15.08 2.03 -0.58
CA TRP A 173 15.58 1.20 -1.71
C TRP A 173 14.66 0.05 -2.11
N HIS A 174 13.37 0.11 -1.73
CA HIS A 174 12.44 -0.99 -1.95
C HIS A 174 11.11 -0.52 -2.55
N GLY A 175 10.32 0.28 -1.83
CA GLY A 175 9.01 0.73 -2.27
C GLY A 175 8.14 1.24 -1.13
N ILE A 176 6.84 1.09 -1.27
CA ILE A 176 5.87 1.52 -0.26
C ILE A 176 5.04 0.33 0.23
N PHE A 177 4.76 0.30 1.52
CA PHE A 177 3.79 -0.60 2.15
C PHE A 177 2.67 0.24 2.77
N LEU A 178 1.43 -0.20 2.63
CA LEU A 178 0.31 0.51 3.21
C LEU A 178 -0.85 -0.43 3.55
N MET A 179 -1.66 0.02 4.50
CA MET A 179 -2.92 -0.61 4.86
C MET A 179 -4.06 0.39 4.75
N GLY A 180 -5.14 -0.02 4.10
CA GLY A 180 -6.40 0.72 3.99
C GLY A 180 -7.53 0.06 4.76
N LYS A 181 -8.58 0.83 5.04
CA LYS A 181 -9.81 0.28 5.64
C LYS A 181 -10.36 -0.90 4.84
N ASP A 182 -10.23 -0.82 3.52
CA ASP A 182 -10.54 -1.84 2.54
C ASP A 182 -9.53 -1.77 1.38
N ILE A 183 -9.63 -2.67 0.42
CA ILE A 183 -8.67 -2.74 -0.69
C ILE A 183 -8.82 -1.56 -1.67
N GLU A 184 -10.01 -0.99 -1.79
CA GLU A 184 -10.27 0.20 -2.61
C GLU A 184 -9.55 1.41 -2.03
N ALA A 185 -9.69 1.61 -0.72
CA ALA A 185 -9.02 2.70 -0.02
C ALA A 185 -7.49 2.57 -0.05
N ALA A 186 -6.97 1.34 0.01
CA ALA A 186 -5.56 1.07 -0.16
C ALA A 186 -5.09 1.44 -1.58
N PHE A 187 -5.83 1.04 -2.61
CA PHE A 187 -5.52 1.36 -4.00
C PHE A 187 -5.57 2.88 -4.26
N ASP A 188 -6.65 3.57 -3.83
CA ASP A 188 -6.77 5.04 -3.93
C ASP A 188 -5.59 5.74 -3.26
N ALA A 189 -5.14 5.23 -2.11
CA ALA A 189 -4.00 5.81 -1.41
C ALA A 189 -2.68 5.66 -2.19
N VAL A 190 -2.41 4.51 -2.83
CA VAL A 190 -1.22 4.34 -3.68
C VAL A 190 -1.21 5.36 -4.81
N GLU A 191 -2.32 5.54 -5.52
CA GLU A 191 -2.42 6.54 -6.61
C GLU A 191 -2.16 7.95 -6.11
N ARG A 192 -2.75 8.32 -4.95
CA ARG A 192 -2.56 9.66 -4.36
C ARG A 192 -1.13 9.87 -3.89
N PHE A 193 -0.50 8.86 -3.31
CA PHE A 193 0.91 8.95 -2.91
C PHE A 193 1.82 9.13 -4.11
N ASP A 194 1.57 8.40 -5.20
CA ASP A 194 2.38 8.53 -6.42
C ASP A 194 2.19 9.90 -7.10
N THR A 195 0.95 10.40 -7.16
CA THR A 195 0.66 11.74 -7.66
C THR A 195 1.30 12.82 -6.80
N ASN A 196 1.25 12.70 -5.47
CA ASN A 196 1.89 13.63 -4.55
C ASN A 196 3.41 13.65 -4.72
N ALA A 197 4.02 12.47 -4.85
CA ALA A 197 5.45 12.33 -5.14
C ALA A 197 5.82 13.01 -6.46
N TYR A 198 5.05 12.77 -7.52
CA TYR A 198 5.23 13.43 -8.82
C TYR A 198 5.20 14.97 -8.69
N CYS A 199 4.21 15.52 -7.99
CA CYS A 199 4.09 16.95 -7.79
C CYS A 199 5.29 17.56 -7.05
N ILE A 200 5.79 16.88 -6.02
CA ILE A 200 7.00 17.32 -5.30
C ILE A 200 8.21 17.35 -6.25
N LEU A 201 8.45 16.25 -6.97
CA LEU A 201 9.60 16.11 -7.87
C LEU A 201 9.57 17.14 -8.99
N MET A 202 8.41 17.35 -9.62
CA MET A 202 8.27 18.30 -10.72
C MET A 202 8.33 19.74 -10.25
N ALA A 203 7.77 20.08 -9.10
CA ALA A 203 7.87 21.43 -8.53
C ALA A 203 9.32 21.77 -8.20
N GLN A 204 10.09 20.88 -7.59
CA GLN A 204 11.52 21.10 -7.31
C GLN A 204 12.32 21.31 -8.59
N GLN A 205 12.05 20.53 -9.63
CA GLN A 205 12.72 20.67 -10.93
C GLN A 205 12.37 22.00 -11.61
N ALA A 206 11.07 22.36 -11.64
CA ALA A 206 10.59 23.59 -12.28
C ALA A 206 11.17 24.87 -11.62
N LEU A 207 11.52 24.82 -10.36
CA LEU A 207 11.92 25.95 -9.55
C LEU A 207 13.44 26.00 -9.29
N GLY A 208 14.21 25.20 -10.02
CA GLY A 208 15.67 25.23 -9.98
C GLY A 208 16.27 24.85 -8.62
N GLY A 209 15.60 23.97 -7.88
CA GLY A 209 16.11 23.44 -6.61
C GLY A 209 15.91 24.36 -5.40
N ARG A 210 15.11 25.43 -5.49
CA ARG A 210 14.71 26.21 -4.31
C ARG A 210 13.81 25.35 -3.43
N ASP A 211 14.03 25.40 -2.12
CA ASP A 211 13.17 24.70 -1.15
C ASP A 211 11.82 25.41 -1.01
N LEU A 212 10.96 25.19 -2.00
CA LEU A 212 9.60 25.74 -2.00
C LEU A 212 8.61 24.83 -1.25
N LEU A 213 9.02 23.64 -0.86
CA LEU A 213 8.12 22.74 -0.15
C LEU A 213 7.71 23.31 1.21
N ALA A 214 8.64 23.93 1.93
CA ALA A 214 8.36 24.58 3.21
C ALA A 214 7.46 25.81 3.04
N GLU A 215 7.74 26.66 2.04
CA GLU A 215 6.93 27.86 1.75
C GLU A 215 5.53 27.49 1.28
N GLN A 216 5.40 26.53 0.36
CA GLN A 216 4.11 26.09 -0.15
C GLN A 216 3.31 25.36 0.91
N ARG A 217 3.96 24.61 1.78
CA ARG A 217 3.28 23.96 2.90
C ARG A 217 2.71 25.01 3.87
N ALA A 218 3.49 26.01 4.22
CA ALA A 218 3.01 27.10 5.07
C ALA A 218 1.86 27.87 4.41
N ALA A 219 1.91 28.09 3.10
CA ALA A 219 0.82 28.72 2.35
C ALA A 219 -0.46 27.87 2.34
N LEU A 220 -0.33 26.56 2.15
CA LEU A 220 -1.46 25.62 2.22
C LEU A 220 -2.08 25.59 3.62
N ASP A 221 -1.25 25.46 4.65
CA ASP A 221 -1.73 25.45 6.05
C ASP A 221 -2.45 26.76 6.40
N ALA A 222 -1.92 27.91 5.96
CA ALA A 222 -2.56 29.22 6.15
C ALA A 222 -3.88 29.35 5.37
N ALA A 223 -3.96 28.81 4.17
CA ALA A 223 -5.19 28.80 3.37
C ALA A 223 -6.27 27.94 4.05
N ILE A 224 -5.93 26.73 4.51
CA ILE A 224 -6.85 25.84 5.22
C ILE A 224 -7.35 26.48 6.51
N ALA A 225 -6.46 27.09 7.31
CA ALA A 225 -6.84 27.78 8.53
C ALA A 225 -7.84 28.93 8.28
N ARG A 226 -7.69 29.64 7.14
CA ARG A 226 -8.60 30.74 6.74
C ARG A 226 -9.99 30.26 6.41
N TRP A 227 -10.14 29.06 5.85
CA TRP A 227 -11.43 28.52 5.41
C TRP A 227 -12.10 27.59 6.43
N GLY A 228 -11.48 27.40 7.61
CA GLY A 228 -11.99 26.52 8.66
C GLY A 228 -11.90 25.05 8.24
N GLY A 229 -10.87 24.36 8.65
CA GLY A 229 -10.56 23.01 8.19
C GLY A 229 -11.78 22.07 8.11
N HIS A 230 -11.91 21.45 6.96
CA HIS A 230 -12.89 20.39 6.69
C HIS A 230 -12.40 19.03 7.18
#